data_fd2caba3001541874c81942077342b5c
#
_entry.id   fd2caba3001541874c81942077342b5c
#
_cell.length_a   1.000
_cell.length_b   1.000
_cell.length_c   1.000
_cell.angle_alpha   90.00
_cell.angle_beta   90.00
_cell.angle_gamma   90.00
#
_symmetry.space_group_name_H-M   'P 1'
#
loop_
_entity.id
_entity.type
_entity.pdbx_description
1 polymer ?
#
loop_
_entity_poly.entity_id
_entity_poly.type
_entity_poly.pdbx_seq_one_letter_code
_entity_poly.pdbx_strand_id
1 'polypeptide(L)'
;KELPRSLIIIGGGYIACEFGHFFSALGVDVTIIGRHPLLLKGEDSEAARLVQQRLSLFMRIVTGHEVVSVERRGGRKAVSAKNMEDGRILKFEGDEILLAAGRQPNSDLLHPERSGVKTDRQGWIWVDEHLETSKKGVYALGDALGKHMYRHTANYEAEVVGHNLFHGEGEANLVEADYHAVPYAVFTYPAVAGVGMKETEAAAKGLKVLVGRAAYMDTAKGMAMGEEDGLVKVVLEEETGKILGATIVGPSAPELAQQVVYLMNTEYQDLMPVIRSQVIHPTLNEVLVRAFSRMQRPKWQA
;
A
#
# COMPACT_ATOMS: atom_id res chain seq x y z
N LYS A 1 -13.79 -26.43 -8.60
CA LYS A 1 -14.19 -25.39 -9.56
C LYS A 1 -13.03 -25.22 -10.52
N GLU A 2 -13.32 -25.07 -11.79
CA GLU A 2 -12.32 -24.88 -12.85
C GLU A 2 -11.86 -23.42 -12.90
N LEU A 3 -10.61 -23.20 -13.31
CA LEU A 3 -10.10 -21.86 -13.59
C LEU A 3 -10.80 -21.31 -14.84
N PRO A 4 -11.18 -20.01 -14.88
CA PRO A 4 -11.68 -19.39 -16.10
C PRO A 4 -10.54 -19.29 -17.12
N ARG A 5 -10.87 -19.29 -18.42
CA ARG A 5 -9.87 -19.03 -19.47
C ARG A 5 -9.48 -17.56 -19.53
N SER A 6 -10.44 -16.68 -19.20
CA SER A 6 -10.24 -15.23 -19.19
C SER A 6 -10.92 -14.56 -18.00
N LEU A 7 -10.26 -13.57 -17.42
CA LEU A 7 -10.70 -12.84 -16.23
C LEU A 7 -10.57 -11.34 -16.47
N ILE A 8 -11.66 -10.59 -16.28
CA ILE A 8 -11.63 -9.13 -16.25
C ILE A 8 -11.64 -8.69 -14.78
N ILE A 9 -10.64 -7.92 -14.37
CA ILE A 9 -10.55 -7.35 -13.03
C ILE A 9 -10.91 -5.87 -13.09
N ILE A 10 -11.95 -5.47 -12.37
CA ILE A 10 -12.41 -4.09 -12.28
C ILE A 10 -11.83 -3.45 -11.04
N GLY A 11 -10.90 -2.51 -11.21
CA GLY A 11 -10.14 -1.84 -10.17
C GLY A 11 -8.67 -1.78 -10.50
N GLY A 12 -7.91 -0.87 -9.85
CA GLY A 12 -6.47 -0.71 -10.06
C GLY A 12 -5.67 -0.66 -8.76
N GLY A 13 -6.28 -1.10 -7.63
CA GLY A 13 -5.63 -1.16 -6.32
C GLY A 13 -4.84 -2.47 -6.11
N TYR A 14 -4.31 -2.64 -4.90
CA TYR A 14 -3.49 -3.80 -4.53
C TYR A 14 -4.21 -5.13 -4.74
N ILE A 15 -5.50 -5.25 -4.39
CA ILE A 15 -6.30 -6.46 -4.61
C ILE A 15 -6.34 -6.82 -6.11
N ALA A 16 -6.55 -5.82 -6.98
CA ALA A 16 -6.57 -6.06 -8.43
C ALA A 16 -5.20 -6.53 -8.95
N CYS A 17 -4.11 -5.94 -8.47
CA CYS A 17 -2.75 -6.29 -8.86
C CYS A 17 -2.37 -7.70 -8.38
N GLU A 18 -2.65 -8.03 -7.13
CA GLU A 18 -2.33 -9.34 -6.54
C GLU A 18 -3.11 -10.48 -7.20
N PHE A 19 -4.43 -10.34 -7.36
CA PHE A 19 -5.22 -11.34 -8.08
C PHE A 19 -4.90 -11.38 -9.56
N GLY A 20 -4.60 -10.23 -10.18
CA GLY A 20 -4.12 -10.19 -11.56
C GLY A 20 -2.84 -11.00 -11.74
N HIS A 21 -1.86 -10.79 -10.88
CA HIS A 21 -0.62 -11.56 -10.86
C HIS A 21 -0.88 -13.05 -10.62
N PHE A 22 -1.67 -13.40 -9.60
CA PHE A 22 -1.99 -14.78 -9.26
C PHE A 22 -2.64 -15.55 -10.41
N PHE A 23 -3.72 -15.00 -10.99
CA PHE A 23 -4.44 -15.68 -12.07
C PHE A 23 -3.62 -15.73 -13.37
N SER A 24 -2.86 -14.67 -13.67
CA SER A 24 -1.95 -14.66 -14.83
C SER A 24 -0.85 -15.74 -14.70
N ALA A 25 -0.28 -15.92 -13.50
CA ALA A 25 0.71 -16.97 -13.23
C ALA A 25 0.13 -18.39 -13.40
N LEU A 26 -1.20 -18.55 -13.26
CA LEU A 26 -1.91 -19.80 -13.51
C LEU A 26 -2.36 -19.96 -14.97
N GLY A 27 -1.95 -19.06 -15.87
CA GLY A 27 -2.25 -19.13 -17.31
C GLY A 27 -3.61 -18.58 -17.72
N VAL A 28 -4.30 -17.84 -16.84
CA VAL A 28 -5.54 -17.13 -17.16
C VAL A 28 -5.23 -15.87 -17.97
N ASP A 29 -5.98 -15.61 -19.05
CA ASP A 29 -5.91 -14.34 -19.79
C ASP A 29 -6.56 -13.23 -18.95
N VAL A 30 -5.73 -12.39 -18.32
CA VAL A 30 -6.16 -11.35 -17.38
C VAL A 30 -6.18 -9.98 -18.04
N THR A 31 -7.30 -9.26 -17.87
CA THR A 31 -7.40 -7.83 -18.20
C THR A 31 -7.75 -7.04 -16.93
N ILE A 32 -6.90 -6.10 -16.51
CA ILE A 32 -7.19 -5.15 -15.42
C ILE A 32 -7.71 -3.85 -16.03
N ILE A 33 -8.85 -3.34 -15.53
CA ILE A 33 -9.41 -2.05 -15.92
C ILE A 33 -9.40 -1.12 -14.72
N GLY A 34 -8.54 -0.08 -14.74
CA GLY A 34 -8.36 0.88 -13.68
C GLY A 34 -8.78 2.30 -14.08
N ARG A 35 -9.49 3.01 -13.18
CA ARG A 35 -9.97 4.38 -13.44
C ARG A 35 -8.85 5.42 -13.43
N HIS A 36 -7.81 5.22 -12.63
CA HIS A 36 -6.69 6.16 -12.53
C HIS A 36 -5.65 5.91 -13.63
N PRO A 37 -4.78 6.90 -13.94
CA PRO A 37 -3.74 6.78 -14.97
C PRO A 37 -2.71 5.68 -14.68
N LEU A 38 -2.49 5.35 -13.41
CA LEU A 38 -1.61 4.28 -12.97
C LEU A 38 -2.36 3.33 -12.05
N LEU A 39 -1.91 2.08 -12.02
CA LEU A 39 -2.25 1.12 -10.96
C LEU A 39 -1.70 1.63 -9.62
N LEU A 40 -2.20 1.07 -8.51
CA LEU A 40 -1.75 1.39 -7.15
C LEU A 40 -1.82 2.90 -6.86
N LYS A 41 -2.99 3.51 -7.08
CA LYS A 41 -3.22 4.91 -6.76
C LYS A 41 -2.80 5.21 -5.31
N GLY A 42 -1.99 6.24 -5.14
CA GLY A 42 -1.46 6.63 -3.84
C GLY A 42 -0.12 5.98 -3.51
N GLU A 43 0.41 5.13 -4.40
CA GLU A 43 1.79 4.66 -4.30
C GLU A 43 2.78 5.70 -4.84
N ASP A 44 4.06 5.56 -4.48
CA ASP A 44 5.11 6.35 -5.12
C ASP A 44 5.05 6.17 -6.65
N SER A 45 5.14 7.27 -7.39
CA SER A 45 4.92 7.24 -8.83
C SER A 45 5.98 6.46 -9.62
N GLU A 46 7.21 6.36 -9.10
CA GLU A 46 8.26 5.54 -9.70
C GLU A 46 7.93 4.06 -9.47
N ALA A 47 7.54 3.70 -8.25
CA ALA A 47 7.12 2.35 -7.89
C ALA A 47 5.88 1.91 -8.68
N ALA A 48 4.84 2.74 -8.74
CA ALA A 48 3.60 2.43 -9.47
C ALA A 48 3.85 2.19 -10.97
N ARG A 49 4.69 3.03 -11.61
CA ARG A 49 5.08 2.86 -13.01
C ARG A 49 5.85 1.57 -13.24
N LEU A 50 6.82 1.27 -12.38
CA LEU A 50 7.63 0.05 -12.47
C LEU A 50 6.76 -1.20 -12.36
N VAL A 51 5.88 -1.26 -11.38
CA VAL A 51 4.95 -2.39 -11.20
C VAL A 51 4.00 -2.53 -12.39
N GLN A 52 3.41 -1.44 -12.85
CA GLN A 52 2.53 -1.47 -14.02
C GLN A 52 3.27 -1.97 -15.27
N GLN A 53 4.49 -1.50 -15.52
CA GLN A 53 5.32 -1.95 -16.64
C GLN A 53 5.59 -3.46 -16.55
N ARG A 54 5.96 -3.97 -15.37
CA ARG A 54 6.26 -5.40 -15.19
C ARG A 54 5.02 -6.28 -15.32
N LEU A 55 3.90 -5.89 -14.71
CA LEU A 55 2.64 -6.63 -14.83
C LEU A 55 2.11 -6.64 -16.27
N SER A 56 2.37 -5.57 -17.06
CA SER A 56 1.98 -5.50 -18.47
C SER A 56 2.63 -6.56 -19.37
N LEU A 57 3.71 -7.20 -18.90
CA LEU A 57 4.34 -8.31 -19.62
C LEU A 57 3.52 -9.61 -19.56
N PHE A 58 2.64 -9.72 -18.57
CA PHE A 58 1.89 -10.96 -18.28
C PHE A 58 0.39 -10.82 -18.44
N MET A 59 -0.14 -9.59 -18.46
CA MET A 59 -1.56 -9.32 -18.54
C MET A 59 -1.85 -8.00 -19.24
N ARG A 60 -3.07 -7.84 -19.71
CA ARG A 60 -3.53 -6.58 -20.30
C ARG A 60 -3.90 -5.59 -19.21
N ILE A 61 -3.29 -4.41 -19.21
CA ILE A 61 -3.60 -3.32 -18.29
C ILE A 61 -4.22 -2.15 -19.05
N VAL A 62 -5.40 -1.72 -18.61
CA VAL A 62 -6.17 -0.64 -19.21
C VAL A 62 -6.46 0.38 -18.11
N THR A 63 -5.62 1.39 -17.99
CA THR A 63 -5.74 2.49 -17.02
C THR A 63 -6.45 3.70 -17.63
N GLY A 64 -6.88 4.66 -16.80
CA GLY A 64 -7.64 5.84 -17.25
C GLY A 64 -9.04 5.52 -17.77
N HIS A 65 -9.61 4.37 -17.41
CA HIS A 65 -10.92 3.94 -17.89
C HIS A 65 -11.86 3.61 -16.73
N GLU A 66 -13.06 4.16 -16.77
CA GLU A 66 -14.13 3.88 -15.80
C GLU A 66 -15.14 2.88 -16.38
N VAL A 67 -15.38 1.80 -15.66
CA VAL A 67 -16.40 0.82 -16.05
C VAL A 67 -17.78 1.43 -15.86
N VAL A 68 -18.57 1.47 -16.95
CA VAL A 68 -19.89 2.08 -16.98
C VAL A 68 -21.02 1.05 -17.09
N SER A 69 -20.75 -0.14 -17.61
CA SER A 69 -21.73 -1.23 -17.61
C SER A 69 -21.08 -2.61 -17.66
N VAL A 70 -21.82 -3.56 -17.11
CA VAL A 70 -21.52 -5.00 -17.18
C VAL A 70 -22.78 -5.73 -17.65
N GLU A 71 -22.64 -6.60 -18.62
CA GLU A 71 -23.75 -7.39 -19.17
C GLU A 71 -23.34 -8.84 -19.41
N ARG A 72 -24.30 -9.75 -19.49
CA ARG A 72 -24.06 -11.14 -19.90
C ARG A 72 -24.45 -11.30 -21.37
N ARG A 73 -23.54 -11.86 -22.18
CA ARG A 73 -23.74 -12.13 -23.60
C ARG A 73 -23.33 -13.55 -23.96
N GLY A 74 -24.27 -14.39 -24.40
CA GLY A 74 -23.94 -15.73 -24.89
C GLY A 74 -23.11 -16.60 -23.97
N GLY A 75 -23.32 -16.51 -22.64
CA GLY A 75 -22.55 -17.24 -21.63
C GLY A 75 -21.27 -16.54 -21.16
N ARG A 76 -20.79 -15.52 -21.87
CA ARG A 76 -19.66 -14.67 -21.45
C ARG A 76 -20.13 -13.39 -20.79
N LYS A 77 -19.22 -12.70 -20.12
CA LYS A 77 -19.45 -11.41 -19.46
C LYS A 77 -18.79 -10.31 -20.29
N ALA A 78 -19.55 -9.26 -20.60
CA ALA A 78 -19.05 -8.10 -21.32
C ALA A 78 -18.99 -6.88 -20.40
N VAL A 79 -17.89 -6.15 -20.47
CA VAL A 79 -17.63 -4.92 -19.70
C VAL A 79 -17.44 -3.77 -20.68
N SER A 80 -18.18 -2.68 -20.48
CA SER A 80 -17.96 -1.42 -21.20
C SER A 80 -17.24 -0.44 -20.29
N ALA A 81 -16.11 0.09 -20.73
CA ALA A 81 -15.30 1.03 -20.00
C ALA A 81 -15.09 2.31 -20.81
N LYS A 82 -15.36 3.46 -20.18
CA LYS A 82 -15.24 4.79 -20.75
C LYS A 82 -13.85 5.34 -20.45
N ASN A 83 -13.13 5.75 -21.48
CA ASN A 83 -11.89 6.49 -21.32
C ASN A 83 -12.19 7.85 -20.67
N MET A 84 -11.45 8.19 -19.61
CA MET A 84 -11.68 9.38 -18.80
C MET A 84 -11.17 10.68 -19.48
N GLU A 85 -10.32 10.56 -20.49
CA GLU A 85 -9.76 11.70 -21.23
C GLU A 85 -10.61 12.10 -22.42
N ASP A 86 -10.95 11.14 -23.32
CA ASP A 86 -11.65 11.41 -24.58
C ASP A 86 -13.10 10.91 -24.63
N GLY A 87 -13.55 10.22 -23.58
CA GLY A 87 -14.92 9.73 -23.44
C GLY A 87 -15.26 8.49 -24.29
N ARG A 88 -14.33 7.94 -25.08
CA ARG A 88 -14.56 6.74 -25.90
C ARG A 88 -14.86 5.54 -25.03
N ILE A 89 -15.73 4.68 -25.53
CA ILE A 89 -16.10 3.43 -24.86
C ILE A 89 -15.38 2.27 -25.51
N LEU A 90 -14.60 1.54 -24.72
CA LEU A 90 -14.01 0.26 -25.05
C LEU A 90 -14.87 -0.88 -24.49
N LYS A 91 -14.93 -2.00 -25.22
CA LYS A 91 -15.63 -3.21 -24.78
C LYS A 91 -14.63 -4.35 -24.59
N PHE A 92 -14.83 -5.08 -23.52
CA PHE A 92 -14.02 -6.23 -23.12
C PHE A 92 -14.95 -7.42 -22.86
N GLU A 93 -14.53 -8.63 -23.23
CA GLU A 93 -15.27 -9.85 -22.95
C GLU A 93 -14.40 -10.86 -22.22
N GLY A 94 -14.95 -11.48 -21.20
CA GLY A 94 -14.29 -12.50 -20.39
C GLY A 94 -15.26 -13.54 -19.87
N ASP A 95 -14.71 -14.67 -19.41
CA ASP A 95 -15.51 -15.73 -18.80
C ASP A 95 -15.97 -15.32 -17.41
N GLU A 96 -15.07 -14.64 -16.64
CA GLU A 96 -15.35 -14.16 -15.30
C GLU A 96 -14.97 -12.70 -15.10
N ILE A 97 -15.58 -12.08 -14.07
CA ILE A 97 -15.27 -10.72 -13.62
C ILE A 97 -14.96 -10.78 -12.12
N LEU A 98 -13.84 -10.17 -11.73
CA LEU A 98 -13.51 -9.87 -10.34
C LEU A 98 -13.71 -8.38 -10.09
N LEU A 99 -14.61 -8.04 -9.17
CA LEU A 99 -14.80 -6.66 -8.73
C LEU A 99 -13.85 -6.35 -7.58
N ALA A 100 -12.84 -5.52 -7.85
CA ALA A 100 -11.80 -5.08 -6.91
C ALA A 100 -11.73 -3.54 -6.84
N ALA A 101 -12.89 -2.85 -6.91
CA ALA A 101 -13.02 -1.40 -7.02
C ALA A 101 -12.96 -0.65 -5.69
N GLY A 102 -12.61 -1.33 -4.59
CA GLY A 102 -12.50 -0.77 -3.25
C GLY A 102 -13.34 -1.51 -2.22
N ARG A 103 -13.39 -0.96 -1.01
CA ARG A 103 -14.16 -1.47 0.13
C ARG A 103 -15.17 -0.43 0.59
N GLN A 104 -16.25 -0.91 1.18
CA GLN A 104 -17.23 -0.10 1.87
C GLN A 104 -17.50 -0.70 3.26
N PRO A 105 -17.88 0.11 4.25
CA PRO A 105 -18.19 -0.40 5.57
C PRO A 105 -19.47 -1.25 5.55
N ASN A 106 -19.56 -2.18 6.48
CA ASN A 106 -20.76 -2.97 6.75
C ASN A 106 -21.39 -2.56 8.11
N SER A 107 -21.07 -1.39 8.60
CA SER A 107 -21.59 -0.88 9.87
C SER A 107 -23.11 -0.66 9.87
N ASP A 108 -23.70 -0.45 8.69
CA ASP A 108 -25.14 -0.38 8.49
C ASP A 108 -25.86 -1.64 8.99
N LEU A 109 -25.25 -2.81 8.89
CA LEU A 109 -25.79 -4.08 9.41
C LEU A 109 -25.88 -4.11 10.94
N LEU A 110 -25.07 -3.30 11.63
CA LEU A 110 -25.04 -3.23 13.10
C LEU A 110 -25.97 -2.18 13.67
N HIS A 111 -26.52 -1.30 12.84
CA HIS A 111 -27.33 -0.15 13.27
C HIS A 111 -26.67 0.66 14.40
N PRO A 112 -25.43 1.17 14.21
CA PRO A 112 -24.66 1.80 15.28
C PRO A 112 -25.36 3.01 15.89
N GLU A 113 -26.21 3.70 15.15
CA GLU A 113 -27.01 4.82 15.61
C GLU A 113 -27.93 4.45 16.78
N ARG A 114 -28.39 3.19 16.91
CA ARG A 114 -29.23 2.72 18.01
C ARG A 114 -28.50 2.59 19.33
N SER A 115 -27.16 2.39 19.26
CA SER A 115 -26.30 2.32 20.45
C SER A 115 -25.66 3.67 20.82
N GLY A 116 -25.77 4.68 19.95
CA GLY A 116 -25.12 5.97 20.08
C GLY A 116 -23.69 5.99 19.57
N VAL A 117 -23.24 4.93 18.89
CA VAL A 117 -21.97 4.89 18.18
C VAL A 117 -22.07 5.72 16.90
N LYS A 118 -21.14 6.66 16.70
CA LYS A 118 -21.09 7.52 15.53
C LYS A 118 -20.26 6.90 14.42
N THR A 119 -20.65 7.18 13.19
CA THR A 119 -19.88 6.88 11.99
C THR A 119 -19.59 8.17 11.22
N ASP A 120 -18.61 8.14 10.32
CA ASP A 120 -18.41 9.20 9.36
C ASP A 120 -19.50 9.17 8.26
N ARG A 121 -19.40 10.09 7.27
CA ARG A 121 -20.39 10.19 6.17
C ARG A 121 -20.37 8.97 5.23
N GLN A 122 -19.30 8.16 5.26
CA GLN A 122 -19.16 6.96 4.46
C GLN A 122 -19.62 5.71 5.21
N GLY A 123 -19.85 5.81 6.54
CA GLY A 123 -20.25 4.71 7.41
C GLY A 123 -19.11 4.06 8.19
N TRP A 124 -17.87 4.57 8.12
CA TRP A 124 -16.78 4.06 8.96
C TRP A 124 -16.97 4.48 10.41
N ILE A 125 -16.69 3.58 11.34
CA ILE A 125 -16.88 3.85 12.78
C ILE A 125 -15.83 4.86 13.24
N TRP A 126 -16.31 5.93 13.89
CA TRP A 126 -15.44 6.93 14.50
C TRP A 126 -14.90 6.45 15.84
N VAL A 127 -13.60 6.64 16.08
CA VAL A 127 -12.90 6.38 17.34
C VAL A 127 -11.95 7.53 17.65
N ASP A 128 -11.64 7.69 18.93
CA ASP A 128 -10.56 8.57 19.41
C ASP A 128 -9.17 7.90 19.29
N GLU A 129 -8.16 8.52 19.87
CA GLU A 129 -6.77 8.04 19.88
C GLU A 129 -6.58 6.74 20.70
N HIS A 130 -7.50 6.42 21.60
CA HIS A 130 -7.51 5.21 22.40
C HIS A 130 -8.37 4.08 21.80
N LEU A 131 -8.90 4.29 20.60
CA LEU A 131 -9.80 3.40 19.86
C LEU A 131 -11.17 3.23 20.56
N GLU A 132 -11.54 4.13 21.48
CA GLU A 132 -12.88 4.20 22.04
C GLU A 132 -13.82 4.93 21.07
N THR A 133 -15.03 4.40 20.88
CA THR A 133 -16.04 5.03 20.02
C THR A 133 -16.68 6.23 20.74
N SER A 134 -17.59 6.94 20.05
CA SER A 134 -18.40 7.98 20.69
C SER A 134 -19.28 7.47 21.85
N LYS A 135 -19.37 6.17 22.04
CA LYS A 135 -20.09 5.52 23.14
C LYS A 135 -19.08 4.94 24.14
N LYS A 136 -19.03 5.52 25.34
CA LYS A 136 -18.13 5.08 26.42
C LYS A 136 -18.21 3.57 26.68
N GLY A 137 -17.06 2.92 26.79
CA GLY A 137 -16.92 1.49 27.01
C GLY A 137 -17.14 0.64 25.74
N VAL A 138 -17.25 1.26 24.57
CA VAL A 138 -17.40 0.58 23.27
C VAL A 138 -16.21 0.97 22.40
N TYR A 139 -15.45 -0.02 21.97
CA TYR A 139 -14.25 0.15 21.13
C TYR A 139 -14.50 -0.39 19.72
N ALA A 140 -13.75 0.12 18.76
CA ALA A 140 -13.74 -0.40 17.40
C ALA A 140 -12.29 -0.41 16.85
N LEU A 141 -12.00 -1.38 15.99
CA LEU A 141 -10.65 -1.56 15.42
C LEU A 141 -10.70 -2.21 14.03
N GLY A 142 -9.56 -2.23 13.35
CA GLY A 142 -9.36 -2.87 12.06
C GLY A 142 -10.11 -2.19 10.92
N ASP A 143 -10.53 -2.98 9.95
CA ASP A 143 -11.19 -2.48 8.74
C ASP A 143 -12.45 -1.65 9.01
N ALA A 144 -13.08 -1.82 10.18
CA ALA A 144 -14.26 -1.04 10.57
C ALA A 144 -14.00 0.47 10.68
N LEU A 145 -12.74 0.88 10.88
CA LEU A 145 -12.31 2.28 10.98
C LEU A 145 -12.10 2.94 9.60
N GLY A 146 -11.93 2.15 8.53
CA GLY A 146 -11.73 2.65 7.17
C GLY A 146 -10.38 3.32 6.90
N LYS A 147 -9.43 3.25 7.84
CA LYS A 147 -8.10 3.90 7.73
C LYS A 147 -7.05 2.92 7.17
N HIS A 148 -6.35 2.24 8.04
CA HIS A 148 -5.29 1.28 7.68
C HIS A 148 -5.85 -0.14 7.63
N MET A 149 -6.47 -0.53 6.50
CA MET A 149 -7.16 -1.80 6.33
C MET A 149 -6.19 -2.96 6.08
N TYR A 150 -5.24 -3.16 7.00
CA TYR A 150 -4.24 -4.23 6.98
C TYR A 150 -4.38 -5.14 8.19
N ARG A 151 -4.11 -6.44 7.99
CA ARG A 151 -4.18 -7.43 9.06
C ARG A 151 -3.28 -7.09 10.25
N HIS A 152 -2.05 -6.66 9.98
CA HIS A 152 -1.09 -6.30 11.03
C HIS A 152 -1.51 -5.05 11.79
N THR A 153 -2.14 -4.06 11.15
CA THR A 153 -2.71 -2.90 11.84
C THR A 153 -3.87 -3.32 12.75
N ALA A 154 -4.78 -4.17 12.27
CA ALA A 154 -5.86 -4.68 13.10
C ALA A 154 -5.36 -5.48 14.32
N ASN A 155 -4.26 -6.23 14.18
CA ASN A 155 -3.62 -6.92 15.30
C ASN A 155 -3.04 -5.94 16.32
N TYR A 156 -2.32 -4.90 15.84
CA TYR A 156 -1.77 -3.84 16.70
C TYR A 156 -2.90 -3.08 17.44
N GLU A 157 -3.94 -2.69 16.73
CA GLU A 157 -5.10 -2.03 17.34
C GLU A 157 -5.81 -2.92 18.37
N ALA A 158 -5.83 -4.24 18.16
CA ALA A 158 -6.37 -5.18 19.13
C ALA A 158 -5.53 -5.23 20.42
N GLU A 159 -4.20 -5.09 20.32
CA GLU A 159 -3.31 -4.98 21.49
C GLU A 159 -3.57 -3.68 22.26
N VAL A 160 -3.72 -2.55 21.56
CA VAL A 160 -4.07 -1.24 22.17
C VAL A 160 -5.42 -1.33 22.89
N VAL A 161 -6.46 -1.83 22.22
CA VAL A 161 -7.78 -2.00 22.84
C VAL A 161 -7.73 -2.97 24.01
N GLY A 162 -7.02 -4.08 23.88
CA GLY A 162 -6.84 -5.05 24.96
C GLY A 162 -6.18 -4.43 26.20
N HIS A 163 -5.12 -3.63 25.99
CA HIS A 163 -4.47 -2.90 27.09
C HIS A 163 -5.45 -1.93 27.76
N ASN A 164 -6.13 -1.10 26.98
CA ASN A 164 -7.04 -0.07 27.47
C ASN A 164 -8.25 -0.66 28.23
N LEU A 165 -8.74 -1.82 27.80
CA LEU A 165 -9.83 -2.52 28.49
C LEU A 165 -9.46 -3.18 29.78
N PHE A 166 -8.26 -3.78 29.87
CA PHE A 166 -7.89 -4.69 30.98
C PHE A 166 -6.83 -4.11 31.92
N HIS A 167 -6.07 -3.10 31.49
CA HIS A 167 -4.96 -2.51 32.23
C HIS A 167 -5.01 -0.98 32.32
N GLY A 168 -5.94 -0.33 31.65
CA GLY A 168 -6.10 1.12 31.59
C GLY A 168 -6.84 1.71 32.79
N GLU A 169 -6.56 1.27 34.01
CA GLU A 169 -7.18 1.87 35.22
C GLU A 169 -6.72 3.33 35.39
N GLY A 170 -7.61 4.27 35.05
CA GLY A 170 -7.37 5.72 35.02
C GLY A 170 -6.78 6.21 33.69
N GLU A 171 -7.13 7.45 33.31
CA GLU A 171 -6.71 8.06 32.03
C GLU A 171 -5.20 8.08 31.80
N ALA A 172 -4.40 8.14 32.86
CA ALA A 172 -2.93 8.17 32.79
C ALA A 172 -2.29 6.85 32.31
N ASN A 173 -3.05 5.74 32.30
CA ASN A 173 -2.57 4.42 31.87
C ASN A 173 -3.10 4.00 30.50
N LEU A 174 -3.90 4.82 29.84
CA LEU A 174 -4.38 4.53 28.49
C LEU A 174 -3.24 4.67 27.48
N VAL A 175 -3.25 3.76 26.50
CA VAL A 175 -2.31 3.74 25.38
C VAL A 175 -3.00 4.31 24.14
N GLU A 176 -2.34 5.25 23.47
CA GLU A 176 -2.77 5.81 22.20
C GLU A 176 -2.33 4.93 21.03
N ALA A 177 -3.16 4.81 20.01
CA ALA A 177 -2.82 4.13 18.76
C ALA A 177 -1.89 5.01 17.92
N ASP A 178 -0.67 4.54 17.71
CA ASP A 178 0.36 5.24 16.93
C ASP A 178 0.41 4.70 15.48
N TYR A 179 0.25 5.59 14.53
CA TYR A 179 0.23 5.27 13.09
C TYR A 179 1.38 5.93 12.30
N HIS A 180 2.41 6.46 12.97
CA HIS A 180 3.49 7.17 12.27
C HIS A 180 4.30 6.26 11.35
N ALA A 181 4.39 4.96 11.63
CA ALA A 181 5.20 3.98 10.92
C ALA A 181 4.40 2.74 10.50
N VAL A 182 3.20 2.92 9.96
CA VAL A 182 2.38 1.80 9.46
C VAL A 182 2.98 1.25 8.16
N PRO A 183 3.45 -0.02 8.14
CA PRO A 183 3.94 -0.64 6.92
C PRO A 183 2.80 -1.13 6.04
N TYR A 184 3.09 -1.31 4.75
CA TYR A 184 2.21 -2.00 3.82
C TYR A 184 3.02 -2.79 2.79
N ALA A 185 2.37 -3.78 2.19
CA ALA A 185 2.95 -4.53 1.08
C ALA A 185 1.87 -4.89 0.05
N VAL A 186 2.30 -5.02 -1.21
CA VAL A 186 1.52 -5.54 -2.34
C VAL A 186 2.28 -6.74 -2.88
N PHE A 187 1.67 -7.90 -2.80
CA PHE A 187 2.30 -9.19 -3.11
C PHE A 187 2.18 -9.55 -4.60
N THR A 188 2.79 -8.71 -5.44
CA THR A 188 3.00 -8.96 -6.86
C THR A 188 4.43 -9.45 -7.13
N TYR A 189 4.78 -9.64 -8.40
CA TYR A 189 6.17 -9.80 -8.83
C TYR A 189 6.48 -8.74 -9.90
N PRO A 190 7.36 -7.75 -9.57
CA PRO A 190 8.01 -7.53 -8.27
C PRO A 190 7.01 -7.14 -7.17
N ALA A 191 7.32 -7.49 -5.91
CA ALA A 191 6.57 -7.03 -4.76
C ALA A 191 6.83 -5.54 -4.50
N VAL A 192 5.84 -4.85 -3.92
CA VAL A 192 5.99 -3.48 -3.44
C VAL A 192 5.77 -3.45 -1.95
N ALA A 193 6.59 -2.72 -1.22
CA ALA A 193 6.35 -2.45 0.19
C ALA A 193 6.80 -1.05 0.55
N GLY A 194 6.24 -0.52 1.62
CA GLY A 194 6.63 0.79 2.11
C GLY A 194 6.16 1.05 3.52
N VAL A 195 6.60 2.16 4.04
CA VAL A 195 6.23 2.68 5.36
C VAL A 195 6.29 4.20 5.33
N GLY A 196 5.41 4.84 6.09
CA GLY A 196 5.44 6.28 6.29
C GLY A 196 5.14 7.10 5.04
N MET A 197 5.74 8.29 4.98
CA MET A 197 5.41 9.33 4.00
C MET A 197 6.20 9.16 2.69
N LYS A 198 5.52 9.37 1.57
CA LYS A 198 6.15 9.39 0.24
C LYS A 198 6.73 10.76 -0.08
N GLU A 199 7.67 10.81 -1.02
CA GLU A 199 8.28 12.06 -1.50
C GLU A 199 7.23 13.10 -1.93
N THR A 200 6.19 12.67 -2.66
CA THR A 200 5.10 13.54 -3.12
C THR A 200 4.24 14.09 -1.99
N GLU A 201 4.04 13.30 -0.93
CA GLU A 201 3.29 13.72 0.25
C GLU A 201 4.09 14.73 1.08
N ALA A 202 5.40 14.51 1.21
CA ALA A 202 6.31 15.46 1.85
C ALA A 202 6.34 16.82 1.09
N ALA A 203 6.42 16.75 -0.24
CA ALA A 203 6.33 17.94 -1.10
C ALA A 203 5.02 18.70 -0.91
N ALA A 204 3.89 17.99 -0.88
CA ALA A 204 2.56 18.59 -0.69
C ALA A 204 2.41 19.27 0.68
N LYS A 205 3.13 18.80 1.69
CA LYS A 205 3.19 19.39 3.04
C LYS A 205 4.23 20.51 3.17
N GLY A 206 5.00 20.83 2.11
CA GLY A 206 6.05 21.84 2.12
C GLY A 206 7.26 21.47 2.99
N LEU A 207 7.46 20.19 3.28
CA LEU A 207 8.59 19.71 4.08
C LEU A 207 9.89 19.76 3.26
N LYS A 208 10.97 20.18 3.90
CA LYS A 208 12.32 20.04 3.34
C LYS A 208 12.81 18.62 3.57
N VAL A 209 13.14 17.93 2.49
CA VAL A 209 13.51 16.51 2.57
C VAL A 209 14.80 16.22 1.82
N LEU A 210 15.47 15.15 2.26
CA LEU A 210 16.48 14.44 1.52
C LEU A 210 15.89 13.13 1.03
N VAL A 211 16.18 12.76 -0.23
CA VAL A 211 15.69 11.54 -0.85
C VAL A 211 16.87 10.70 -1.32
N GLY A 212 16.95 9.47 -0.83
CA GLY A 212 17.95 8.50 -1.26
C GLY A 212 17.34 7.46 -2.17
N ARG A 213 18.07 7.07 -3.22
CA ARG A 213 17.65 6.05 -4.19
C ARG A 213 18.76 5.06 -4.45
N ALA A 214 18.41 3.77 -4.56
CA ALA A 214 19.29 2.73 -5.01
C ALA A 214 18.54 1.69 -5.84
N ALA A 215 19.17 1.18 -6.89
CA ALA A 215 18.68 0.04 -7.63
C ALA A 215 19.22 -1.27 -7.01
N TYR A 216 18.49 -2.36 -7.16
CA TYR A 216 18.97 -3.68 -6.75
C TYR A 216 20.27 -4.05 -7.48
N MET A 217 20.38 -3.69 -8.75
CA MET A 217 21.62 -3.88 -9.56
C MET A 217 22.85 -3.13 -9.02
N ASP A 218 22.66 -2.19 -8.10
CA ASP A 218 23.81 -1.54 -7.42
C ASP A 218 24.50 -2.46 -6.41
N THR A 219 23.98 -3.64 -6.14
CA THR A 219 24.49 -4.60 -5.15
C THR A 219 24.90 -5.92 -5.79
N ALA A 220 25.90 -6.60 -5.23
CA ALA A 220 26.36 -7.89 -5.71
C ALA A 220 25.22 -8.95 -5.71
N LYS A 221 24.34 -8.93 -4.69
CA LYS A 221 23.20 -9.85 -4.62
C LYS A 221 22.16 -9.55 -5.70
N GLY A 222 21.85 -8.29 -5.94
CA GLY A 222 20.91 -7.88 -6.99
C GLY A 222 21.43 -8.26 -8.39
N MET A 223 22.73 -8.00 -8.67
CA MET A 223 23.39 -8.44 -9.91
C MET A 223 23.33 -9.96 -10.08
N ALA A 224 23.65 -10.72 -9.03
CA ALA A 224 23.63 -12.19 -9.08
C ALA A 224 22.22 -12.77 -9.33
N MET A 225 21.17 -12.03 -8.93
CA MET A 225 19.77 -12.39 -9.18
C MET A 225 19.26 -11.91 -10.54
N GLY A 226 19.98 -11.04 -11.24
CA GLY A 226 19.50 -10.38 -12.47
C GLY A 226 18.32 -9.44 -12.21
N GLU A 227 18.27 -8.80 -11.05
CA GLU A 227 17.16 -7.94 -10.65
C GLU A 227 17.32 -6.53 -11.19
N GLU A 228 16.99 -6.36 -12.47
CA GLU A 228 17.22 -5.11 -13.21
C GLU A 228 16.26 -3.97 -12.82
N ASP A 229 15.10 -4.30 -12.32
CA ASP A 229 14.01 -3.34 -12.08
C ASP A 229 13.81 -2.98 -10.60
N GLY A 230 14.49 -3.65 -9.67
CA GLY A 230 14.33 -3.42 -8.23
C GLY A 230 14.79 -2.02 -7.80
N LEU A 231 13.99 -1.35 -6.97
CA LEU A 231 14.18 0.02 -6.51
C LEU A 231 13.96 0.15 -5.01
N VAL A 232 14.84 0.88 -4.33
CA VAL A 232 14.63 1.40 -2.97
C VAL A 232 14.68 2.92 -3.02
N LYS A 233 13.66 3.55 -2.43
CA LYS A 233 13.60 4.98 -2.19
C LYS A 233 13.35 5.23 -0.70
N VAL A 234 14.13 6.12 -0.09
CA VAL A 234 13.98 6.54 1.31
C VAL A 234 13.85 8.06 1.37
N VAL A 235 13.03 8.55 2.29
CA VAL A 235 12.74 9.98 2.48
C VAL A 235 13.07 10.34 3.92
N LEU A 236 13.93 11.35 4.11
CA LEU A 236 14.27 11.90 5.42
C LEU A 236 13.86 13.37 5.49
N GLU A 237 13.51 13.83 6.67
CA GLU A 237 13.40 15.25 6.96
C GLU A 237 14.80 15.89 7.01
N GLU A 238 15.01 16.97 6.25
CA GLU A 238 16.36 17.55 6.11
C GLU A 238 16.87 18.19 7.42
N GLU A 239 15.98 18.78 8.22
CA GLU A 239 16.35 19.52 9.41
C GLU A 239 16.70 18.60 10.60
N THR A 240 15.95 17.52 10.77
CA THR A 240 16.10 16.61 11.91
C THR A 240 16.86 15.33 11.58
N GLY A 241 16.95 14.96 10.29
CA GLY A 241 17.46 13.67 9.82
C GLY A 241 16.54 12.49 10.09
N LYS A 242 15.31 12.73 10.57
CA LYS A 242 14.32 11.67 10.82
C LYS A 242 13.87 11.02 9.54
N ILE A 243 13.69 9.71 9.59
CA ILE A 243 13.12 8.93 8.49
C ILE A 243 11.63 9.23 8.43
N LEU A 244 11.18 9.81 7.32
CA LEU A 244 9.78 10.06 7.06
C LEU A 244 9.10 8.87 6.40
N GLY A 245 9.83 8.10 5.60
CA GLY A 245 9.30 6.91 4.98
C GLY A 245 10.23 6.24 3.97
N ALA A 246 9.77 5.10 3.45
CA ALA A 246 10.46 4.36 2.40
C ALA A 246 9.46 3.67 1.47
N THR A 247 9.86 3.51 0.21
CA THR A 247 9.19 2.70 -0.81
C THR A 247 10.20 1.75 -1.43
N ILE A 248 9.86 0.48 -1.51
CA ILE A 248 10.73 -0.59 -2.00
C ILE A 248 9.95 -1.41 -3.02
N VAL A 249 10.56 -1.66 -4.18
CA VAL A 249 10.02 -2.53 -5.22
C VAL A 249 11.06 -3.59 -5.56
N GLY A 250 10.71 -4.86 -5.45
CA GLY A 250 11.60 -5.96 -5.78
C GLY A 250 11.50 -7.15 -4.83
N PRO A 251 12.37 -8.15 -4.97
CA PRO A 251 12.44 -9.30 -4.07
C PRO A 251 12.67 -8.86 -2.62
N SER A 252 12.01 -9.52 -1.69
CA SER A 252 12.08 -9.23 -0.24
C SER A 252 11.72 -7.77 0.13
N ALA A 253 10.94 -7.08 -0.68
CA ALA A 253 10.51 -5.72 -0.38
C ALA A 253 9.81 -5.60 0.99
N PRO A 254 8.90 -6.51 1.41
CA PRO A 254 8.29 -6.45 2.73
C PRO A 254 9.30 -6.57 3.89
N GLU A 255 10.26 -7.48 3.78
CA GLU A 255 11.30 -7.70 4.80
C GLU A 255 12.26 -6.51 4.90
N LEU A 256 12.57 -5.88 3.77
CA LEU A 256 13.39 -4.67 3.75
C LEU A 256 12.62 -3.46 4.32
N ALA A 257 11.34 -3.31 3.99
CA ALA A 257 10.50 -2.26 4.55
C ALA A 257 10.36 -2.39 6.07
N GLN A 258 10.27 -3.63 6.59
CA GLN A 258 10.19 -3.88 8.03
C GLN A 258 11.43 -3.36 8.79
N GLN A 259 12.61 -3.37 8.18
CA GLN A 259 13.81 -2.77 8.79
C GLN A 259 13.67 -1.27 8.95
N VAL A 260 13.06 -0.58 7.98
CA VAL A 260 12.78 0.86 8.08
C VAL A 260 11.75 1.14 9.17
N VAL A 261 10.74 0.28 9.32
CA VAL A 261 9.77 0.37 10.44
C VAL A 261 10.49 0.33 11.79
N TYR A 262 11.45 -0.59 11.97
CA TYR A 262 12.22 -0.66 13.22
C TYR A 262 13.05 0.62 13.47
N LEU A 263 13.66 1.17 12.41
CA LEU A 263 14.41 2.44 12.52
C LEU A 263 13.49 3.61 12.89
N MET A 264 12.31 3.70 12.30
CA MET A 264 11.31 4.74 12.60
C MET A 264 10.77 4.62 14.04
N ASN A 265 10.88 3.45 14.68
CA ASN A 265 10.48 3.21 16.06
C ASN A 265 11.66 3.28 17.06
N THR A 266 12.85 3.73 16.63
CA THR A 266 13.95 4.04 17.57
C THR A 266 13.76 5.43 18.19
N GLU A 267 14.48 5.72 19.26
CA GLU A 267 14.42 7.01 19.96
C GLU A 267 14.65 8.21 19.02
N TYR A 268 15.64 8.13 18.14
CA TYR A 268 16.00 9.23 17.22
C TYR A 268 15.32 9.15 15.87
N GLN A 269 14.73 8.00 15.52
CA GLN A 269 14.04 7.75 14.26
C GLN A 269 14.90 8.04 13.01
N ASP A 270 16.22 7.88 13.11
CA ASP A 270 17.19 8.28 12.10
C ASP A 270 17.90 7.10 11.43
N LEU A 271 18.77 7.43 10.47
CA LEU A 271 19.54 6.45 9.70
C LEU A 271 20.82 5.97 10.39
N MET A 272 21.18 6.52 11.57
CA MET A 272 22.47 6.24 12.20
C MET A 272 22.69 4.77 12.55
N PRO A 273 21.67 3.98 13.00
CA PRO A 273 21.86 2.54 13.18
C PRO A 273 22.32 1.82 11.91
N VAL A 274 21.85 2.23 10.73
CA VAL A 274 22.27 1.65 9.44
C VAL A 274 23.73 1.99 9.14
N ILE A 275 24.11 3.27 9.30
CA ILE A 275 25.46 3.76 9.01
C ILE A 275 26.53 3.13 9.91
N ARG A 276 26.17 2.85 11.16
CA ARG A 276 27.09 2.28 12.17
C ARG A 276 27.15 0.75 12.15
N SER A 277 26.22 0.10 11.44
CA SER A 277 26.14 -1.35 11.42
C SER A 277 27.06 -1.98 10.39
N GLN A 278 27.54 -3.17 10.70
CA GLN A 278 28.12 -4.07 9.69
C GLN A 278 26.97 -4.77 8.96
N VAL A 279 27.01 -4.77 7.64
CA VAL A 279 25.99 -5.39 6.80
C VAL A 279 26.54 -6.65 6.15
N ILE A 280 25.78 -7.74 6.24
CA ILE A 280 26.18 -9.04 5.65
C ILE A 280 26.27 -8.90 4.13
N HIS A 281 27.40 -9.34 3.57
CA HIS A 281 27.66 -9.35 2.13
C HIS A 281 27.79 -10.81 1.63
N PRO A 282 27.16 -11.17 0.48
CA PRO A 282 26.23 -10.38 -0.34
C PRO A 282 24.75 -10.62 0.08
N THR A 283 24.03 -9.56 0.40
CA THR A 283 22.59 -9.63 0.74
C THR A 283 21.80 -8.48 0.12
N LEU A 284 20.46 -8.59 0.11
CA LEU A 284 19.59 -7.51 -0.35
C LEU A 284 19.54 -6.33 0.64
N ASN A 285 19.95 -6.50 1.90
CA ASN A 285 20.04 -5.38 2.85
C ASN A 285 20.96 -4.26 2.34
N GLU A 286 21.96 -4.61 1.55
CA GLU A 286 22.92 -3.63 0.99
C GLU A 286 22.23 -2.58 0.10
N VAL A 287 21.10 -2.91 -0.54
CA VAL A 287 20.39 -1.93 -1.37
C VAL A 287 19.77 -0.82 -0.51
N LEU A 288 19.27 -1.17 0.68
CA LEU A 288 18.73 -0.20 1.65
C LEU A 288 19.86 0.72 2.17
N VAL A 289 21.01 0.13 2.54
CA VAL A 289 22.21 0.90 2.96
C VAL A 289 22.67 1.86 1.87
N ARG A 290 22.67 1.43 0.60
CA ARG A 290 23.02 2.30 -0.52
C ARG A 290 22.03 3.44 -0.71
N ALA A 291 20.74 3.20 -0.55
CA ALA A 291 19.74 4.27 -0.60
C ALA A 291 19.99 5.31 0.50
N PHE A 292 20.23 4.88 1.74
CA PHE A 292 20.57 5.78 2.85
C PHE A 292 21.92 6.51 2.66
N SER A 293 22.88 5.94 1.95
CA SER A 293 24.17 6.59 1.67
C SER A 293 24.14 7.60 0.52
N ARG A 294 23.04 7.66 -0.26
CA ARG A 294 22.89 8.50 -1.46
C ARG A 294 21.84 9.59 -1.28
N MET A 295 21.76 10.14 -0.09
CA MET A 295 20.78 11.19 0.23
C MET A 295 21.09 12.50 -0.48
N GLN A 296 20.11 13.09 -1.15
CA GLN A 296 20.24 14.36 -1.84
C GLN A 296 18.90 15.12 -1.88
N ARG A 297 18.97 16.43 -2.02
CA ARG A 297 17.77 17.25 -2.21
C ARG A 297 17.08 16.87 -3.52
N PRO A 298 15.77 16.65 -3.54
CA PRO A 298 15.04 16.39 -4.78
C PRO A 298 14.99 17.63 -5.66
N LYS A 299 14.88 17.44 -6.99
CA LYS A 299 14.92 18.53 -7.97
C LYS A 299 13.82 19.59 -7.79
N TRP A 300 12.69 19.24 -7.20
CA TRP A 300 11.60 20.19 -6.94
C TRP A 300 11.87 21.12 -5.74
N GLN A 301 12.93 20.89 -4.98
CA GLN A 301 13.42 21.74 -3.89
C GLN A 301 14.59 22.67 -4.31
N ALA A 302 15.06 22.54 -5.55
CA ALA A 302 16.19 23.30 -6.08
C ALA A 302 15.82 24.73 -6.48
#